data_fa6f7997c1db9c5adffaf15a488deac0
#
_entry.id   fa6f7997c1db9c5adffaf15a488deac0
#
_cell.length_a   1.000
_cell.length_b   1.000
_cell.length_c   1.000
_cell.angle_alpha   90.00
_cell.angle_beta   90.00
_cell.angle_gamma   90.00
#
_symmetry.space_group_name_H-M   'P 1'
#
loop_
_entity.id
_entity.type
_entity.pdbx_description
1 polymer ?
#
loop_
_entity_poly.entity_id
_entity_poly.type
_entity_poly.pdbx_seq_one_letter_code
_entity_poly.pdbx_strand_id
1 'polypeptide(L)'
;MNKLITILVILFLTACSSLETQNPYLLIYPNIEDKDGVVVFENEYVVLQKLIVGPGEWEGVHSHPGNQLYVHIKGGEWSGMLDGEIEYSAEIDGDGSVGWMDAIPFAAGHNSGNTGDEAIELIYVTLKKDKPLYPNEERSSHVYPNLAQELLFENDRLIAQRVQIEPGQWEGVHSHPGGQVYIVIKAGETSAKLGGKIQYSGQIGIDGAAGW
;
A
#
# COMPACT_ATOMS: atom_id res chain seq x y z
N MET A 1 -72.44 17.50 -23.84
CA MET A 1 -71.09 17.18 -24.37
C MET A 1 -70.07 17.50 -23.24
N ASN A 2 -69.75 16.50 -22.44
CA ASN A 2 -68.81 16.66 -21.33
C ASN A 2 -67.41 16.39 -21.86
N LYS A 3 -66.54 17.39 -21.82
CA LYS A 3 -65.10 17.25 -22.14
C LYS A 3 -64.37 16.70 -20.92
N LEU A 4 -63.84 15.47 -20.99
CA LEU A 4 -62.96 14.86 -19.99
C LEU A 4 -61.59 15.46 -20.17
N ILE A 5 -61.10 16.14 -19.13
CA ILE A 5 -59.73 16.66 -19.11
C ILE A 5 -58.88 15.60 -18.41
N THR A 6 -58.02 14.91 -19.16
CA THR A 6 -57.04 13.95 -18.61
C THR A 6 -55.80 14.73 -18.14
N ILE A 7 -55.56 14.79 -16.85
CA ILE A 7 -54.35 15.37 -16.28
C ILE A 7 -53.28 14.26 -16.18
N LEU A 8 -52.22 14.40 -16.98
CA LEU A 8 -51.05 13.53 -16.92
C LEU A 8 -50.12 14.06 -15.84
N VAL A 9 -50.05 13.34 -14.70
CA VAL A 9 -49.07 13.63 -13.63
C VAL A 9 -47.79 12.88 -13.95
N ILE A 10 -46.75 13.62 -14.40
CA ILE A 10 -45.40 13.08 -14.58
C ILE A 10 -44.68 13.16 -13.23
N LEU A 11 -44.53 12.03 -12.54
CA LEU A 11 -43.67 11.90 -11.37
C LEU A 11 -42.22 11.83 -11.85
N PHE A 12 -41.47 12.89 -11.63
CA PHE A 12 -40.00 12.81 -11.69
C PHE A 12 -39.50 12.11 -10.46
N LEU A 13 -39.14 10.85 -10.60
CA LEU A 13 -38.30 10.12 -9.61
C LEU A 13 -36.89 10.67 -9.78
N THR A 14 -36.49 11.63 -8.96
CA THR A 14 -35.09 11.97 -8.77
C THR A 14 -34.45 10.80 -8.02
N ALA A 15 -33.79 9.90 -8.76
CA ALA A 15 -32.87 8.96 -8.17
C ALA A 15 -31.73 9.79 -7.55
N CYS A 16 -31.78 10.01 -6.23
CA CYS A 16 -30.61 10.37 -5.48
C CYS A 16 -29.68 9.15 -5.51
N SER A 17 -28.78 9.08 -6.49
CA SER A 17 -27.60 8.27 -6.35
C SER A 17 -26.82 8.86 -5.19
N SER A 18 -26.77 8.16 -4.06
CA SER A 18 -25.78 8.42 -3.03
C SER A 18 -24.43 8.29 -3.74
N LEU A 19 -23.75 9.42 -3.95
CA LEU A 19 -22.33 9.42 -4.23
C LEU A 19 -21.71 8.78 -2.96
N GLU A 20 -21.42 7.48 -3.02
CA GLU A 20 -20.51 6.90 -2.06
C GLU A 20 -19.25 7.74 -2.16
N THR A 21 -18.91 8.43 -1.09
CA THR A 21 -17.67 9.20 -1.03
C THR A 21 -16.54 8.17 -1.11
N GLN A 22 -15.92 8.13 -2.28
CA GLN A 22 -14.80 7.25 -2.53
C GLN A 22 -13.74 7.48 -1.44
N ASN A 23 -13.20 6.41 -0.88
CA ASN A 23 -12.17 6.52 0.15
C ASN A 23 -10.97 7.30 -0.42
N PRO A 24 -10.65 8.50 0.10
CA PRO A 24 -9.62 9.38 -0.50
C PRO A 24 -8.20 8.84 -0.37
N TYR A 25 -8.02 7.76 0.37
CA TYR A 25 -6.73 7.12 0.61
C TYR A 25 -6.46 5.92 -0.30
N LEU A 26 -7.45 5.53 -1.13
CA LEU A 26 -7.30 4.43 -2.08
C LEU A 26 -6.77 4.93 -3.43
N LEU A 27 -5.88 4.13 -4.00
CA LEU A 27 -5.41 4.28 -5.37
C LEU A 27 -6.35 3.52 -6.31
N ILE A 28 -6.65 4.14 -7.44
CA ILE A 28 -7.45 3.54 -8.51
C ILE A 28 -6.60 3.51 -9.77
N TYR A 29 -6.43 2.31 -10.31
CA TYR A 29 -5.60 2.05 -11.48
C TYR A 29 -6.49 1.70 -12.68
N PRO A 30 -6.79 2.66 -13.58
CA PRO A 30 -7.82 2.48 -14.61
C PRO A 30 -7.57 1.33 -15.58
N ASN A 31 -6.31 0.96 -15.80
CA ASN A 31 -5.90 -0.03 -16.79
C ASN A 31 -5.52 -1.38 -16.19
N ILE A 32 -5.45 -1.51 -14.87
CA ILE A 32 -5.19 -2.80 -14.22
C ILE A 32 -6.52 -3.54 -14.01
N GLU A 33 -6.53 -4.85 -14.19
CA GLU A 33 -7.75 -5.68 -14.16
C GLU A 33 -8.48 -5.58 -12.81
N ASP A 34 -7.74 -5.62 -11.70
CA ASP A 34 -8.24 -5.33 -10.35
C ASP A 34 -8.02 -3.83 -10.05
N LYS A 35 -8.85 -2.98 -10.66
CA LYS A 35 -8.69 -1.52 -10.74
C LYS A 35 -8.45 -0.80 -9.42
N ASP A 36 -8.93 -1.33 -8.33
CA ASP A 36 -8.82 -0.70 -7.02
C ASP A 36 -7.61 -1.22 -6.23
N GLY A 37 -6.81 -2.14 -6.82
CA GLY A 37 -5.84 -2.91 -6.05
C GLY A 37 -6.54 -3.65 -4.90
N VAL A 38 -5.87 -4.59 -4.27
CA VAL A 38 -6.44 -5.30 -3.13
C VAL A 38 -6.10 -4.58 -1.84
N VAL A 39 -7.10 -4.08 -1.12
CA VAL A 39 -6.90 -3.60 0.25
C VAL A 39 -6.61 -4.80 1.14
N VAL A 40 -5.36 -4.94 1.58
CA VAL A 40 -4.92 -6.04 2.43
C VAL A 40 -5.11 -5.73 3.92
N PHE A 41 -5.12 -4.45 4.27
CA PHE A 41 -5.38 -3.99 5.64
C PHE A 41 -5.82 -2.53 5.64
N GLU A 42 -6.73 -2.18 6.56
CA GLU A 42 -7.11 -0.80 6.84
C GLU A 42 -7.49 -0.61 8.30
N ASN A 43 -7.04 0.50 8.89
CA ASN A 43 -7.51 0.99 10.19
C ASN A 43 -7.65 2.52 10.17
N GLU A 44 -7.78 3.14 11.34
CA GLU A 44 -7.90 4.61 11.44
C GLU A 44 -6.62 5.38 11.07
N TYR A 45 -5.46 4.73 10.98
CA TYR A 45 -4.15 5.35 10.73
C TYR A 45 -3.62 5.09 9.32
N VAL A 46 -3.87 3.92 8.76
CA VAL A 46 -3.27 3.47 7.50
C VAL A 46 -4.24 2.71 6.61
N VAL A 47 -3.96 2.75 5.31
CA VAL A 47 -4.47 1.81 4.31
C VAL A 47 -3.28 1.11 3.69
N LEU A 48 -3.32 -0.21 3.59
CA LEU A 48 -2.36 -1.05 2.89
C LEU A 48 -3.04 -1.60 1.64
N GLN A 49 -2.52 -1.24 0.48
CA GLN A 49 -3.10 -1.62 -0.80
C GLN A 49 -2.04 -2.32 -1.65
N LYS A 50 -2.33 -3.56 -2.05
CA LYS A 50 -1.47 -4.36 -2.89
C LYS A 50 -1.79 -4.11 -4.36
N LEU A 51 -0.76 -3.96 -5.18
CA LEU A 51 -0.84 -3.83 -6.62
C LEU A 51 0.07 -4.87 -7.28
N ILE A 52 -0.40 -5.46 -8.38
CA ILE A 52 0.38 -6.30 -9.28
C ILE A 52 0.28 -5.71 -10.67
N VAL A 53 1.43 -5.46 -11.30
CA VAL A 53 1.55 -4.92 -12.66
C VAL A 53 2.27 -5.94 -13.53
N GLY A 54 1.57 -6.53 -14.47
CA GLY A 54 2.12 -7.54 -15.38
C GLY A 54 3.11 -6.95 -16.38
N PRO A 55 3.90 -7.80 -17.06
CA PRO A 55 4.83 -7.35 -18.09
C PRO A 55 4.13 -6.55 -19.20
N GLY A 56 4.63 -5.36 -19.48
CA GLY A 56 4.08 -4.45 -20.49
C GLY A 56 2.80 -3.74 -20.09
N GLU A 57 2.27 -3.95 -18.87
CA GLU A 57 1.09 -3.25 -18.36
C GLU A 57 1.45 -1.85 -17.87
N TRP A 58 0.52 -0.92 -18.09
CA TRP A 58 0.55 0.44 -17.56
C TRP A 58 -0.65 0.67 -16.69
N GLU A 59 -0.46 1.31 -15.55
CA GLU A 59 -1.50 1.56 -14.55
C GLU A 59 -2.66 2.43 -15.06
N GLY A 60 -2.39 3.24 -16.08
CA GLY A 60 -3.28 4.30 -16.54
C GLY A 60 -3.11 5.58 -15.73
N VAL A 61 -3.63 6.69 -16.27
CA VAL A 61 -3.53 7.98 -15.56
C VAL A 61 -4.30 7.92 -14.25
N HIS A 62 -3.61 8.18 -13.16
CA HIS A 62 -4.18 8.15 -11.81
C HIS A 62 -3.58 9.24 -10.91
N SER A 63 -4.05 9.32 -9.67
CA SER A 63 -3.58 10.28 -8.67
C SER A 63 -3.04 9.56 -7.43
N HIS A 64 -2.12 10.20 -6.72
CA HIS A 64 -1.67 9.75 -5.41
C HIS A 64 -2.13 10.71 -4.32
N PRO A 65 -2.70 10.23 -3.21
CA PRO A 65 -3.11 11.10 -2.09
C PRO A 65 -1.92 11.72 -1.35
N GLY A 66 -0.70 11.20 -1.58
CA GLY A 66 0.49 11.53 -0.81
C GLY A 66 0.55 10.85 0.55
N ASN A 67 1.60 11.10 1.31
CA ASN A 67 1.92 10.37 2.53
C ASN A 67 1.92 8.85 2.32
N GLN A 68 2.52 8.41 1.23
CA GLN A 68 2.57 7.01 0.85
C GLN A 68 4.01 6.51 0.84
N LEU A 69 4.24 5.37 1.48
CA LEU A 69 5.42 4.55 1.25
C LEU A 69 5.02 3.40 0.31
N TYR A 70 5.72 3.20 -0.79
CA TYR A 70 5.59 1.98 -1.56
C TYR A 70 6.72 1.02 -1.21
N VAL A 71 6.42 -0.28 -1.24
CA VAL A 71 7.34 -1.37 -0.91
C VAL A 71 7.20 -2.45 -1.98
N HIS A 72 8.27 -2.73 -2.71
CA HIS A 72 8.28 -3.82 -3.68
C HIS A 72 8.39 -5.17 -2.98
N ILE A 73 7.37 -6.00 -3.11
CA ILE A 73 7.44 -7.42 -2.74
C ILE A 73 8.27 -8.17 -3.76
N LYS A 74 7.97 -7.91 -5.03
CA LYS A 74 8.74 -8.32 -6.18
C LYS A 74 9.06 -7.10 -7.02
N GLY A 75 10.33 -6.82 -7.17
CA GLY A 75 10.82 -5.70 -7.97
C GLY A 75 10.78 -5.98 -9.46
N GLY A 76 11.19 -5.02 -10.25
CA GLY A 76 11.24 -5.13 -11.70
C GLY A 76 11.64 -3.81 -12.36
N GLU A 77 11.47 -3.76 -13.67
CA GLU A 77 11.79 -2.59 -14.47
C GLU A 77 10.55 -1.71 -14.70
N TRP A 78 10.66 -0.44 -14.29
CA TRP A 78 9.62 0.56 -14.40
C TRP A 78 9.92 1.64 -15.42
N SER A 79 8.87 2.18 -16.00
CA SER A 79 8.91 3.47 -16.68
C SER A 79 7.72 4.32 -16.24
N GLY A 80 7.88 5.63 -16.26
CA GLY A 80 6.85 6.57 -15.84
C GLY A 80 6.70 7.74 -16.78
N MET A 81 5.48 8.27 -16.81
CA MET A 81 5.09 9.44 -17.58
C MET A 81 4.42 10.48 -16.67
N LEU A 82 4.63 11.73 -17.01
CA LEU A 82 3.93 12.87 -16.45
C LEU A 82 3.43 13.73 -17.60
N ASP A 83 2.12 14.02 -17.65
CA ASP A 83 1.48 14.77 -18.76
C ASP A 83 1.81 14.21 -20.16
N GLY A 84 1.95 12.89 -20.28
CA GLY A 84 2.28 12.20 -21.52
C GLY A 84 3.75 12.22 -21.95
N GLU A 85 4.62 12.89 -21.19
CA GLU A 85 6.07 12.89 -21.39
C GLU A 85 6.74 11.86 -20.48
N ILE A 86 7.81 11.22 -20.98
CA ILE A 86 8.59 10.28 -20.18
C ILE A 86 9.30 11.03 -19.06
N GLU A 87 9.01 10.66 -17.82
CA GLU A 87 9.66 11.18 -16.62
C GLU A 87 10.90 10.35 -16.25
N TYR A 88 10.76 9.04 -16.29
CA TYR A 88 11.84 8.07 -16.12
C TYR A 88 11.59 6.85 -17.00
N SER A 89 12.64 6.12 -17.33
CA SER A 89 12.54 4.96 -18.22
C SER A 89 13.51 3.86 -17.83
N ALA A 90 13.01 2.64 -17.81
CA ALA A 90 13.76 1.42 -17.53
C ALA A 90 14.55 1.47 -16.19
N GLU A 91 13.98 2.10 -15.16
CA GLU A 91 14.55 2.05 -13.82
C GLU A 91 14.27 0.70 -13.18
N ILE A 92 15.25 0.16 -12.45
CA ILE A 92 15.16 -1.17 -11.85
C ILE A 92 15.09 -1.03 -10.33
N ASP A 93 13.99 -1.52 -9.77
CA ASP A 93 13.82 -1.71 -8.34
C ASP A 93 13.98 -3.19 -7.95
N GLY A 94 14.67 -3.43 -6.85
CA GLY A 94 14.84 -4.79 -6.31
C GLY A 94 13.74 -5.16 -5.30
N ASP A 95 13.67 -6.44 -4.97
CA ASP A 95 12.79 -6.93 -3.91
C ASP A 95 13.12 -6.24 -2.58
N GLY A 96 12.08 -5.75 -1.90
CA GLY A 96 12.19 -5.01 -0.66
C GLY A 96 12.69 -3.58 -0.80
N SER A 97 12.86 -3.03 -2.02
CA SER A 97 13.08 -1.60 -2.19
C SER A 97 11.86 -0.80 -1.75
N VAL A 98 12.10 0.41 -1.26
CA VAL A 98 11.05 1.30 -0.79
C VAL A 98 11.25 2.70 -1.36
N GLY A 99 10.16 3.42 -1.53
CA GLY A 99 10.21 4.83 -1.87
C GLY A 99 9.01 5.59 -1.30
N TRP A 100 9.15 6.91 -1.28
CA TRP A 100 8.12 7.81 -0.79
C TRP A 100 7.42 8.51 -1.93
N MET A 101 6.10 8.54 -1.87
CA MET A 101 5.27 9.20 -2.86
C MET A 101 4.54 10.38 -2.22
N ASP A 102 4.84 11.56 -2.74
CA ASP A 102 4.10 12.78 -2.44
C ASP A 102 2.76 12.82 -3.21
N ALA A 103 1.90 13.77 -2.87
CA ALA A 103 0.63 13.90 -3.55
C ALA A 103 0.82 14.26 -5.03
N ILE A 104 0.23 13.46 -5.91
CA ILE A 104 0.18 13.72 -7.35
C ILE A 104 -1.28 13.91 -7.74
N PRO A 105 -1.69 15.10 -8.19
CA PRO A 105 -3.06 15.32 -8.63
C PRO A 105 -3.32 14.62 -9.98
N PHE A 106 -4.54 14.17 -10.20
CA PHE A 106 -4.93 13.53 -11.45
C PHE A 106 -4.59 14.37 -12.71
N ALA A 107 -4.69 15.70 -12.58
CA ALA A 107 -4.38 16.62 -13.66
C ALA A 107 -2.88 16.65 -14.05
N ALA A 108 -2.00 16.07 -13.25
CA ALA A 108 -0.59 15.92 -13.59
C ALA A 108 -0.34 14.83 -14.66
N GLY A 109 -1.35 13.99 -14.94
CA GLY A 109 -1.24 12.96 -15.96
C GLY A 109 -0.22 11.86 -15.61
N HIS A 110 -0.04 11.58 -14.31
CA HIS A 110 0.87 10.53 -13.86
C HIS A 110 0.40 9.14 -14.31
N ASN A 111 1.33 8.37 -14.86
CA ASN A 111 1.09 7.01 -15.33
C ASN A 111 2.39 6.22 -15.30
N SER A 112 2.44 5.15 -14.54
CA SER A 112 3.59 4.25 -14.47
C SER A 112 3.27 2.89 -15.10
N GLY A 113 4.30 2.18 -15.52
CA GLY A 113 4.14 0.88 -16.15
C GLY A 113 5.35 -0.02 -15.97
N ASN A 114 5.07 -1.31 -16.00
CA ASN A 114 6.08 -2.35 -16.00
C ASN A 114 6.63 -2.53 -17.42
N THR A 115 7.87 -2.13 -17.65
CA THR A 115 8.54 -2.27 -18.96
C THR A 115 9.48 -3.47 -19.02
N GLY A 116 9.58 -4.24 -17.93
CA GLY A 116 10.31 -5.49 -17.85
C GLY A 116 9.50 -6.69 -18.32
N ASP A 117 10.06 -7.87 -18.11
CA ASP A 117 9.53 -9.17 -18.57
C ASP A 117 8.94 -10.04 -17.45
N GLU A 118 8.98 -9.57 -16.20
CA GLU A 118 8.35 -10.22 -15.06
C GLU A 118 7.34 -9.29 -14.38
N ALA A 119 6.33 -9.87 -13.69
CA ALA A 119 5.36 -9.09 -12.95
C ALA A 119 6.01 -8.38 -11.75
N ILE A 120 5.63 -7.13 -11.54
CA ILE A 120 6.00 -6.34 -10.37
C ILE A 120 4.85 -6.42 -9.36
N GLU A 121 5.21 -6.64 -8.09
CA GLU A 121 4.26 -6.70 -6.99
C GLU A 121 4.69 -5.74 -5.89
N LEU A 122 3.79 -4.85 -5.49
CA LEU A 122 4.07 -3.87 -4.44
C LEU A 122 2.90 -3.63 -3.51
N ILE A 123 3.21 -3.08 -2.34
CA ILE A 123 2.24 -2.62 -1.37
C ILE A 123 2.46 -1.12 -1.16
N TYR A 124 1.39 -0.35 -1.33
CA TYR A 124 1.31 1.03 -0.89
C TYR A 124 0.82 1.09 0.56
N VAL A 125 1.57 1.78 1.40
CA VAL A 125 1.22 2.13 2.78
C VAL A 125 0.80 3.59 2.78
N THR A 126 -0.49 3.87 2.74
CA THR A 126 -1.02 5.23 2.77
C THR A 126 -1.31 5.65 4.20
N LEU A 127 -0.62 6.68 4.70
CA LEU A 127 -0.87 7.26 6.01
C LEU A 127 -2.05 8.24 5.94
N LYS A 128 -3.08 8.05 6.76
CA LYS A 128 -4.27 8.92 6.78
C LYS A 128 -3.93 10.29 7.36
N LYS A 129 -4.11 11.36 6.57
CA LYS A 129 -3.65 12.72 6.88
C LYS A 129 -4.32 13.37 8.08
N ASP A 130 -5.59 13.06 8.26
CA ASP A 130 -6.46 13.63 9.27
C ASP A 130 -6.32 12.96 10.65
N LYS A 131 -5.49 11.92 10.73
CA LYS A 131 -5.22 11.25 11.98
C LYS A 131 -3.88 11.69 12.56
N PRO A 132 -3.81 11.99 13.86
CA PRO A 132 -2.52 12.20 14.52
C PRO A 132 -1.69 10.93 14.41
N LEU A 133 -0.38 11.09 14.36
CA LEU A 133 0.54 9.99 14.65
C LEU A 133 0.14 9.37 15.99
N TYR A 134 0.34 8.06 16.11
CA TYR A 134 -0.07 7.31 17.30
C TYR A 134 0.26 8.08 18.58
N PRO A 135 -0.75 8.41 19.42
CA PRO A 135 -0.54 9.34 20.53
C PRO A 135 0.42 8.75 21.56
N ASN A 136 1.36 9.57 21.99
CA ASN A 136 2.30 9.35 23.10
C ASN A 136 3.46 8.36 22.87
N GLU A 137 3.76 7.99 21.63
CA GLU A 137 4.95 7.20 21.36
C GLU A 137 6.03 8.07 20.74
N GLU A 138 7.22 8.05 21.34
CA GLU A 138 8.39 8.57 20.67
C GLU A 138 8.63 7.72 19.45
N ARG A 139 8.67 8.36 18.29
CA ARG A 139 9.03 7.69 17.05
C ARG A 139 10.45 7.15 17.19
N SER A 140 10.58 5.85 17.21
CA SER A 140 11.87 5.19 17.39
C SER A 140 12.03 4.04 16.40
N SER A 141 13.27 3.86 15.98
CA SER A 141 13.66 2.64 15.27
C SER A 141 13.42 1.43 16.15
N HIS A 142 12.83 0.39 15.58
CA HIS A 142 12.68 -0.87 16.28
C HIS A 142 14.03 -1.56 16.42
N VAL A 143 14.34 -2.12 17.59
CA VAL A 143 15.61 -2.75 17.84
C VAL A 143 15.44 -4.24 18.13
N TYR A 144 16.01 -5.06 17.26
CA TYR A 144 16.14 -6.51 17.44
C TYR A 144 17.56 -6.84 17.90
N PRO A 145 17.77 -7.29 19.16
CA PRO A 145 19.12 -7.41 19.74
C PRO A 145 20.07 -8.34 18.99
N ASN A 146 19.53 -9.35 18.31
CA ASN A 146 20.31 -10.39 17.64
C ASN A 146 20.31 -10.28 16.10
N LEU A 147 19.70 -9.24 15.53
CA LEU A 147 19.60 -9.07 14.07
C LEU A 147 20.28 -7.79 13.62
N ALA A 148 20.86 -7.85 12.44
CA ALA A 148 21.19 -6.66 11.70
C ALA A 148 19.91 -5.99 11.20
N GLN A 149 19.89 -4.66 11.25
CA GLN A 149 18.77 -3.86 10.80
C GLN A 149 19.30 -2.82 9.82
N GLU A 150 18.56 -2.63 8.75
CA GLU A 150 18.85 -1.65 7.73
C GLU A 150 17.78 -0.56 7.75
N LEU A 151 18.17 0.69 7.93
CA LEU A 151 17.27 1.84 7.73
C LEU A 151 17.10 2.04 6.23
N LEU A 152 15.86 1.86 5.73
CA LEU A 152 15.54 2.04 4.31
C LEU A 152 15.05 3.45 4.00
N PHE A 153 14.23 4.01 4.89
CA PHE A 153 13.65 5.35 4.70
C PHE A 153 13.24 5.96 6.04
N GLU A 154 13.38 7.26 6.16
CA GLU A 154 12.93 8.03 7.31
C GLU A 154 12.49 9.45 6.90
N ASN A 155 11.34 9.86 7.42
CA ASN A 155 10.88 11.25 7.36
C ASN A 155 10.15 11.62 8.66
N ASP A 156 9.43 12.75 8.68
CA ASP A 156 8.66 13.19 9.84
C ASP A 156 7.40 12.34 10.13
N ARG A 157 7.03 11.43 9.23
CA ARG A 157 5.83 10.61 9.31
C ARG A 157 6.11 9.16 9.71
N LEU A 158 7.18 8.57 9.24
CA LEU A 158 7.51 7.16 9.47
C LEU A 158 9.01 6.87 9.43
N ILE A 159 9.36 5.71 9.95
CA ILE A 159 10.65 5.04 9.78
C ILE A 159 10.38 3.69 9.14
N ALA A 160 11.04 3.38 8.02
CA ALA A 160 11.01 2.08 7.38
C ALA A 160 12.36 1.36 7.57
N GLN A 161 12.30 0.15 8.09
CA GLN A 161 13.46 -0.68 8.37
C GLN A 161 13.30 -2.06 7.73
N ARG A 162 14.41 -2.60 7.24
CA ARG A 162 14.50 -4.00 6.81
C ARG A 162 15.14 -4.83 7.92
N VAL A 163 14.54 -5.99 8.14
CA VAL A 163 15.07 -7.02 9.04
C VAL A 163 15.15 -8.32 8.26
N GLN A 164 16.30 -9.00 8.35
CA GLN A 164 16.50 -10.32 7.77
C GLN A 164 16.80 -11.31 8.87
N ILE A 165 16.10 -12.45 8.82
CA ILE A 165 16.22 -13.52 9.81
C ILE A 165 16.70 -14.78 9.08
N GLU A 166 17.89 -15.25 9.43
CA GLU A 166 18.46 -16.47 8.85
C GLU A 166 17.86 -17.74 9.50
N PRO A 167 17.89 -18.89 8.82
CA PRO A 167 17.41 -20.14 9.38
C PRO A 167 18.02 -20.44 10.75
N GLY A 168 17.16 -20.68 11.75
CA GLY A 168 17.56 -20.95 13.13
C GLY A 168 17.93 -19.72 13.97
N GLN A 169 17.91 -18.52 13.39
CA GLN A 169 18.17 -17.28 14.10
C GLN A 169 16.93 -16.80 14.87
N TRP A 170 17.15 -16.20 16.03
CA TRP A 170 16.11 -15.57 16.85
C TRP A 170 16.40 -14.08 17.01
N GLU A 171 15.35 -13.27 16.95
CA GLU A 171 15.41 -11.82 17.08
C GLU A 171 15.97 -11.33 18.42
N GLY A 172 15.88 -12.16 19.45
CA GLY A 172 16.14 -11.78 20.83
C GLY A 172 14.89 -11.24 21.53
N VAL A 173 15.02 -10.93 22.81
CA VAL A 173 13.92 -10.33 23.57
C VAL A 173 13.84 -8.85 23.24
N HIS A 174 12.71 -8.42 22.73
CA HIS A 174 12.46 -7.05 22.30
C HIS A 174 11.01 -6.64 22.62
N SER A 175 10.72 -5.38 22.41
CA SER A 175 9.37 -4.82 22.53
C SER A 175 8.95 -4.14 21.22
N HIS A 176 7.67 -4.07 20.98
CA HIS A 176 7.09 -3.31 19.87
C HIS A 176 6.52 -1.99 20.40
N PRO A 177 6.94 -0.83 19.87
CA PRO A 177 6.46 0.46 20.35
C PRO A 177 4.99 0.72 19.99
N GLY A 178 4.37 -0.08 19.16
CA GLY A 178 3.01 0.11 18.64
C GLY A 178 3.01 0.96 17.37
N GLY A 179 1.87 1.05 16.72
CA GLY A 179 1.75 1.79 15.48
C GLY A 179 2.67 1.26 14.38
N GLN A 180 2.82 -0.06 14.28
CA GLN A 180 3.71 -0.70 13.33
C GLN A 180 2.95 -1.40 12.22
N VAL A 181 3.42 -1.19 10.98
CA VAL A 181 3.09 -2.02 9.83
C VAL A 181 4.22 -3.01 9.60
N TYR A 182 3.90 -4.28 9.42
CA TYR A 182 4.85 -5.26 8.91
C TYR A 182 4.47 -5.67 7.49
N ILE A 183 5.49 -5.90 6.65
CA ILE A 183 5.34 -6.41 5.28
C ILE A 183 6.38 -7.50 5.08
N VAL A 184 5.94 -8.69 4.69
CA VAL A 184 6.80 -9.84 4.44
C VAL A 184 7.27 -9.81 2.99
N ILE A 185 8.54 -9.54 2.75
CA ILE A 185 9.13 -9.54 1.41
C ILE A 185 9.39 -10.97 0.94
N LYS A 186 10.00 -11.77 1.82
CA LYS A 186 10.26 -13.18 1.58
C LYS A 186 9.91 -13.98 2.81
N ALA A 187 8.94 -14.85 2.65
CA ALA A 187 8.44 -15.68 3.72
C ALA A 187 9.34 -16.87 4.04
N GLY A 188 9.20 -17.36 5.26
CA GLY A 188 9.87 -18.54 5.76
C GLY A 188 9.08 -19.17 6.89
N GLU A 189 9.62 -20.22 7.47
CA GLU A 189 9.05 -20.84 8.67
C GLU A 189 9.45 -20.01 9.89
N THR A 190 8.46 -19.59 10.68
CA THR A 190 8.65 -18.74 11.86
C THR A 190 8.12 -19.39 13.13
N SER A 191 8.71 -18.99 14.26
CA SER A 191 8.27 -19.35 15.60
C SER A 191 8.39 -18.16 16.53
N ALA A 192 7.51 -18.04 17.52
CA ALA A 192 7.59 -16.95 18.49
C ALA A 192 7.42 -17.41 19.93
N LYS A 193 8.02 -16.63 20.85
CA LYS A 193 7.91 -16.80 22.30
C LYS A 193 7.43 -15.51 22.95
N LEU A 194 6.58 -15.64 23.96
CA LEU A 194 6.19 -14.55 24.85
C LEU A 194 6.39 -14.98 26.30
N GLY A 195 7.13 -14.21 27.08
CA GLY A 195 7.47 -14.56 28.47
C GLY A 195 8.18 -15.91 28.58
N GLY A 196 9.02 -16.26 27.59
CA GLY A 196 9.74 -17.52 27.50
C GLY A 196 8.91 -18.74 27.07
N LYS A 197 7.61 -18.57 26.82
CA LYS A 197 6.71 -19.65 26.35
C LYS A 197 6.46 -19.55 24.86
N ILE A 198 6.49 -20.68 24.16
CA ILE A 198 6.17 -20.76 22.74
C ILE A 198 4.70 -20.35 22.55
N GLN A 199 4.46 -19.36 21.68
CA GLN A 199 3.14 -18.93 21.25
C GLN A 199 2.70 -19.70 20.00
N TYR A 200 3.60 -19.81 19.03
CA TYR A 200 3.47 -20.64 17.85
C TYR A 200 4.83 -21.15 17.40
N SER A 201 4.84 -22.20 16.60
CA SER A 201 6.06 -22.81 16.08
C SER A 201 5.80 -23.40 14.70
N GLY A 202 6.75 -23.21 13.80
CA GLY A 202 6.69 -23.77 12.46
C GLY A 202 5.60 -23.17 11.56
N GLN A 203 5.20 -21.93 11.81
CA GLN A 203 4.23 -21.26 10.97
C GLN A 203 4.91 -20.77 9.69
N ILE A 204 4.36 -21.19 8.54
CA ILE A 204 4.84 -20.75 7.22
C ILE A 204 4.16 -19.42 6.88
N GLY A 205 4.98 -18.42 6.57
CA GLY A 205 4.53 -17.14 6.08
C GLY A 205 4.15 -17.17 4.60
N ILE A 206 3.72 -16.04 4.09
CA ILE A 206 3.39 -15.80 2.67
C ILE A 206 4.08 -14.51 2.25
N ASP A 207 4.75 -14.52 1.09
CA ASP A 207 5.31 -13.30 0.48
C ASP A 207 4.18 -12.28 0.24
N GLY A 208 4.43 -11.03 0.55
CA GLY A 208 3.43 -9.97 0.46
C GLY A 208 2.38 -9.99 1.58
N ALA A 209 2.49 -10.86 2.60
CA ALA A 209 1.66 -10.73 3.79
C ALA A 209 1.98 -9.42 4.51
N ALA A 210 0.96 -8.68 4.90
CA ALA A 210 1.12 -7.41 5.57
C ALA A 210 0.03 -7.21 6.63
N GLY A 211 0.32 -6.39 7.64
CA GLY A 211 -0.61 -6.09 8.71
C GLY A 211 -0.06 -5.05 9.68
N TRP A 212 -0.81 -4.88 10.81
CA TRP A 212 -0.58 -3.88 11.84
C TRP A 212 -0.25 -4.54 13.17
#